data_f22499a7e1c317d4382e82b71a4783a2
#
_entry.id   f22499a7e1c317d4382e82b71a4783a2
#
_cell.length_a   1.000
_cell.length_b   1.000
_cell.length_c   1.000
_cell.angle_alpha   90.00
_cell.angle_beta   90.00
_cell.angle_gamma   90.00
#
_symmetry.space_group_name_H-M   'P 1'
#
loop_
_entity.id
_entity.type
_entity.pdbx_description
1 polymer ?
#
loop_
_entity_poly.entity_id
_entity_poly.type
_entity_poly.pdbx_seq_one_letter_code
_entity_poly.pdbx_strand_id
1 'polypeptide(L)'
;NSIGGVVSLKAAEILKENCNGLVLIDCAQRTMDDKRLKRSDVLMNLLRPLIKTLVSKRIISNTLFERAANPRVIKQILKKAYPSGKNIDEELIEILYNPTQRRNSKEAFRGFINLFDDYLATDLFDKVYAPIQLIWGERDPWESITEAQSWKDNHNNIQRLDVIKEAGHCPHDENPEETNNLICKFIQETK
;
A
#
# COMPACT_ATOMS: atom_id res chain seq x y z
N ASN A 1 -2.58 -4.25 3.99
CA ASN A 1 -2.76 -2.89 3.49
C ASN A 1 -1.52 -2.43 2.71
N SER A 2 -1.72 -1.58 1.69
CA SER A 2 -0.66 -0.93 0.91
C SER A 2 0.40 -1.91 0.39
N ILE A 3 1.70 -1.62 0.59
CA ILE A 3 2.81 -2.51 0.19
C ILE A 3 2.70 -3.91 0.82
N GLY A 4 2.08 -4.02 2.00
CA GLY A 4 1.78 -5.31 2.63
C GLY A 4 0.89 -6.20 1.76
N GLY A 5 0.04 -5.61 0.90
CA GLY A 5 -0.75 -6.35 -0.09
C GLY A 5 0.13 -7.07 -1.12
N VAL A 6 1.15 -6.39 -1.65
CA VAL A 6 2.11 -7.00 -2.59
C VAL A 6 2.92 -8.12 -1.91
N VAL A 7 3.33 -7.90 -0.65
CA VAL A 7 4.01 -8.93 0.15
C VAL A 7 3.10 -10.14 0.37
N SER A 8 1.82 -9.92 0.67
CA SER A 8 0.84 -10.99 0.88
C SER A 8 0.59 -11.78 -0.41
N LEU A 9 0.51 -11.14 -1.58
CA LEU A 9 0.42 -11.79 -2.87
C LEU A 9 1.64 -12.70 -3.13
N LYS A 10 2.84 -12.20 -2.85
CA LYS A 10 4.05 -13.01 -3.01
C LYS A 10 4.11 -14.18 -2.02
N ALA A 11 3.65 -13.99 -0.80
CA ALA A 11 3.52 -15.07 0.17
C ALA A 11 2.52 -16.14 -0.29
N ALA A 12 1.36 -15.72 -0.82
CA ALA A 12 0.34 -16.65 -1.34
C ALA A 12 0.82 -17.45 -2.56
N GLU A 13 1.60 -16.84 -3.47
CA GLU A 13 2.25 -17.55 -4.58
C GLU A 13 3.14 -18.71 -4.05
N ILE A 14 3.84 -18.49 -2.93
CA ILE A 14 4.71 -19.50 -2.32
C ILE A 14 3.90 -20.56 -1.57
N LEU A 15 2.84 -20.15 -0.86
CA LEU A 15 2.00 -21.04 -0.06
C LEU A 15 1.09 -21.93 -0.92
N LYS A 16 0.77 -21.49 -2.13
CA LYS A 16 -0.11 -22.21 -3.09
C LYS A 16 -1.43 -22.63 -2.43
N GLU A 17 -1.71 -23.92 -2.39
CA GLU A 17 -2.95 -24.51 -1.83
C GLU A 17 -3.09 -24.33 -0.31
N ASN A 18 -2.02 -23.95 0.38
CA ASN A 18 -2.10 -23.61 1.81
C ASN A 18 -2.59 -22.16 2.06
N CYS A 19 -2.91 -21.41 1.00
CA CYS A 19 -3.55 -20.11 1.10
C CYS A 19 -5.03 -20.24 0.70
N ASN A 20 -5.94 -20.06 1.65
CA ASN A 20 -7.38 -20.22 1.42
C ASN A 20 -8.05 -18.96 0.86
N GLY A 21 -7.43 -17.81 0.99
CA GLY A 21 -7.97 -16.53 0.51
C GLY A 21 -7.07 -15.36 0.86
N LEU A 22 -7.23 -14.26 0.14
CA LEU A 22 -6.52 -13.00 0.38
C LEU A 22 -7.51 -11.83 0.47
N VAL A 23 -7.29 -10.97 1.45
CA VAL A 23 -7.93 -9.66 1.51
C VAL A 23 -6.85 -8.60 1.36
N LEU A 24 -6.96 -7.80 0.30
CA LEU A 24 -6.02 -6.74 -0.02
C LEU A 24 -6.72 -5.39 0.19
N ILE A 25 -6.21 -4.62 1.14
CA ILE A 25 -6.77 -3.32 1.50
C ILE A 25 -5.87 -2.23 0.93
N ASP A 26 -6.41 -1.37 0.05
CA ASP A 26 -5.66 -0.28 -0.61
C ASP A 26 -4.27 -0.75 -1.04
N CYS A 27 -4.23 -1.84 -1.80
CA CYS A 27 -2.99 -2.51 -2.20
C CYS A 27 -2.14 -1.60 -3.07
N ALA A 28 -0.85 -1.50 -2.76
CA ALA A 28 0.05 -0.60 -3.45
C ALA A 28 0.13 -0.88 -4.96
N GLN A 29 -0.20 0.13 -5.75
CA GLN A 29 -0.13 0.12 -7.21
C GLN A 29 1.28 0.39 -7.73
N ARG A 30 2.14 0.92 -6.86
CA ARG A 30 3.56 1.17 -7.15
C ARG A 30 3.78 1.97 -8.45
N THR A 31 3.06 3.07 -8.59
CA THR A 31 3.10 3.93 -9.79
C THR A 31 4.51 4.42 -10.14
N MET A 32 5.42 4.46 -9.16
CA MET A 32 6.82 4.87 -9.34
C MET A 32 7.77 3.72 -9.69
N ASP A 33 7.26 2.50 -9.91
CA ASP A 33 8.09 1.36 -10.30
C ASP A 33 8.61 1.46 -11.74
N ASP A 34 9.82 0.95 -11.99
CA ASP A 34 10.48 0.99 -13.31
C ASP A 34 9.66 0.30 -14.41
N LYS A 35 8.96 -0.77 -14.05
CA LYS A 35 8.14 -1.55 -14.99
C LYS A 35 6.92 -0.78 -15.48
N ARG A 36 6.37 0.11 -14.63
CA ARG A 36 5.18 0.90 -14.94
C ARG A 36 5.51 2.14 -15.76
N LEU A 37 6.60 2.81 -15.45
CA LEU A 37 6.97 4.08 -16.08
C LEU A 37 7.42 3.97 -17.54
N LYS A 38 7.82 2.81 -17.99
CA LYS A 38 8.13 2.56 -19.41
C LYS A 38 6.94 2.86 -20.35
N ARG A 39 5.75 3.09 -19.82
CA ARG A 39 4.50 3.23 -20.57
C ARG A 39 3.91 4.64 -20.61
N SER A 40 4.27 5.61 -19.77
CA SER A 40 3.37 6.75 -19.59
C SER A 40 3.95 8.16 -19.61
N ASP A 41 5.18 8.45 -19.22
CA ASP A 41 5.53 9.87 -19.00
C ASP A 41 6.98 10.20 -19.37
N VAL A 42 7.16 10.95 -20.49
CA VAL A 42 8.49 11.33 -21.00
C VAL A 42 9.28 12.16 -20.00
N LEU A 43 8.63 13.11 -19.31
CA LEU A 43 9.28 13.99 -18.34
C LEU A 43 9.75 13.22 -17.11
N MET A 44 8.89 12.34 -16.57
CA MET A 44 9.23 11.48 -15.44
C MET A 44 10.34 10.49 -15.81
N ASN A 45 10.31 9.92 -16.99
CA ASN A 45 11.37 9.03 -17.47
C ASN A 45 12.74 9.74 -17.54
N LEU A 46 12.76 11.03 -17.86
CA LEU A 46 13.99 11.83 -17.91
C LEU A 46 14.52 12.20 -16.50
N LEU A 47 13.61 12.58 -15.58
CA LEU A 47 13.99 13.01 -14.23
C LEU A 47 14.28 11.86 -13.27
N ARG A 48 13.75 10.69 -13.53
CA ARG A 48 13.82 9.54 -12.64
C ARG A 48 15.23 9.03 -12.34
N PRO A 49 16.15 8.87 -13.30
CA PRO A 49 17.54 8.45 -12.98
C PRO A 49 18.19 9.38 -11.96
N LEU A 50 17.89 10.69 -12.07
CA LEU A 50 18.36 11.67 -11.11
C LEU A 50 17.74 11.47 -9.73
N ILE A 51 16.41 11.27 -9.67
CA ILE A 51 15.70 11.00 -8.40
C ILE A 51 16.26 9.73 -7.75
N LYS A 52 16.40 8.63 -8.50
CA LYS A 52 16.96 7.36 -7.99
C LYS A 52 18.38 7.58 -7.44
N THR A 53 19.22 8.27 -8.19
CA THR A 53 20.59 8.57 -7.76
C THR A 53 20.61 9.43 -6.49
N LEU A 54 19.70 10.39 -6.38
CA LEU A 54 19.62 11.25 -5.20
C LEU A 54 19.15 10.48 -3.97
N VAL A 55 18.02 9.73 -4.06
CA VAL A 55 17.48 9.02 -2.89
C VAL A 55 18.32 7.81 -2.49
N SER A 56 19.14 7.25 -3.39
CA SER A 56 20.10 6.19 -3.06
C SER A 56 21.26 6.68 -2.20
N LYS A 57 21.59 7.98 -2.26
CA LYS A 57 22.66 8.55 -1.43
C LYS A 57 22.26 8.56 0.04
N ARG A 58 23.06 7.93 0.88
CA ARG A 58 22.78 7.76 2.33
C ARG A 58 22.52 9.09 3.05
N ILE A 59 23.25 10.14 2.71
CA ILE A 59 23.08 11.46 3.32
C ILE A 59 21.68 12.00 3.01
N ILE A 60 21.23 11.89 1.75
CA ILE A 60 19.92 12.42 1.31
C ILE A 60 18.79 11.60 1.93
N SER A 61 18.86 10.26 1.87
CA SER A 61 17.84 9.41 2.47
C SER A 61 17.75 9.60 3.99
N ASN A 62 18.87 9.79 4.69
CA ASN A 62 18.88 10.06 6.12
C ASN A 62 18.24 11.42 6.44
N THR A 63 18.53 12.46 5.65
CA THR A 63 17.91 13.79 5.83
C THR A 63 16.42 13.75 5.57
N LEU A 64 15.98 13.01 4.54
CA LEU A 64 14.56 12.79 4.27
C LEU A 64 13.88 12.06 5.43
N PHE A 65 14.52 11.00 5.95
CA PHE A 65 14.02 10.27 7.10
C PHE A 65 13.89 11.16 8.33
N GLU A 66 14.92 11.93 8.69
CA GLU A 66 14.89 12.81 9.86
C GLU A 66 13.79 13.87 9.78
N ARG A 67 13.48 14.35 8.58
CA ARG A 67 12.34 15.24 8.36
C ARG A 67 11.00 14.51 8.47
N ALA A 68 10.90 13.31 7.91
CA ALA A 68 9.67 12.51 7.96
C ALA A 68 9.39 11.95 9.36
N ALA A 69 10.43 11.55 10.10
CA ALA A 69 10.39 11.03 11.46
C ALA A 69 10.14 12.15 12.49
N ASN A 70 9.05 12.88 12.31
CA ASN A 70 8.65 13.99 13.15
C ASN A 70 7.14 13.89 13.42
N PRO A 71 6.65 13.95 14.67
CA PRO A 71 5.23 13.83 14.98
C PRO A 71 4.32 14.80 14.20
N ARG A 72 4.78 16.04 13.97
CA ARG A 72 4.01 17.02 13.19
C ARG A 72 3.88 16.60 11.72
N VAL A 73 4.93 16.07 11.12
CA VAL A 73 4.92 15.58 9.73
C VAL A 73 4.09 14.32 9.63
N ILE A 74 4.21 13.40 10.59
CA ILE A 74 3.36 12.20 10.68
C ILE A 74 1.89 12.61 10.74
N LYS A 75 1.53 13.56 11.60
CA LYS A 75 0.15 14.08 11.68
C LYS A 75 -0.34 14.67 10.36
N GLN A 76 0.52 15.36 9.61
CA GLN A 76 0.17 15.89 8.27
C GLN A 76 -0.05 14.79 7.23
N ILE A 77 0.76 13.73 7.27
CA ILE A 77 0.59 12.56 6.40
C ILE A 77 -0.71 11.82 6.76
N LEU A 78 -0.97 11.62 8.05
CA LEU A 78 -2.21 11.00 8.52
C LEU A 78 -3.46 11.76 8.06
N LYS A 79 -3.46 13.10 8.11
CA LYS A 79 -4.57 13.90 7.60
C LYS A 79 -4.85 13.72 6.11
N LYS A 80 -3.86 13.27 5.34
CA LYS A 80 -4.07 12.89 3.93
C LYS A 80 -4.56 11.46 3.80
N ALA A 81 -3.96 10.55 4.57
CA ALA A 81 -4.32 9.14 4.56
C ALA A 81 -5.72 8.87 5.11
N TYR A 82 -6.19 9.72 6.03
CA TYR A 82 -7.47 9.62 6.74
C TYR A 82 -8.32 10.86 6.46
N PRO A 83 -8.93 10.99 5.28
CA PRO A 83 -9.70 12.17 4.90
C PRO A 83 -10.95 12.37 5.74
N SER A 84 -11.47 11.33 6.39
CA SER A 84 -12.55 11.45 7.38
C SER A 84 -12.14 12.21 8.64
N GLY A 85 -10.83 12.29 8.93
CA GLY A 85 -10.26 12.83 10.15
C GLY A 85 -10.47 11.97 11.40
N LYS A 86 -11.11 10.79 11.26
CA LYS A 86 -11.33 9.87 12.38
C LYS A 86 -10.00 9.22 12.79
N ASN A 87 -9.90 8.89 14.07
CA ASN A 87 -8.78 8.13 14.66
C ASN A 87 -7.40 8.80 14.55
N ILE A 88 -7.32 10.10 14.18
CA ILE A 88 -6.05 10.84 14.20
C ILE A 88 -5.89 11.50 15.58
N ASP A 89 -5.43 10.72 16.54
CA ASP A 89 -5.13 11.18 17.89
C ASP A 89 -3.62 11.17 18.19
N GLU A 90 -3.26 11.55 19.39
CA GLU A 90 -1.85 11.57 19.81
C GLU A 90 -1.29 10.17 20.00
N GLU A 91 -2.14 9.18 20.34
CA GLU A 91 -1.74 7.77 20.49
C GLU A 91 -1.33 7.18 19.15
N LEU A 92 -2.13 7.37 18.09
CA LEU A 92 -1.77 6.91 16.74
C LEU A 92 -0.47 7.57 16.26
N ILE A 93 -0.30 8.87 16.53
CA ILE A 93 0.93 9.58 16.15
C ILE A 93 2.14 8.97 16.87
N GLU A 94 2.01 8.64 18.16
CA GLU A 94 3.07 8.03 18.94
C GLU A 94 3.38 6.61 18.46
N ILE A 95 2.37 5.80 18.19
CA ILE A 95 2.51 4.44 17.62
C ILE A 95 3.32 4.48 16.33
N LEU A 96 3.10 5.46 15.47
CA LEU A 96 3.83 5.61 14.20
C LEU A 96 5.21 6.25 14.38
N TYR A 97 5.38 7.10 15.39
CA TYR A 97 6.66 7.76 15.67
C TYR A 97 7.66 6.83 16.35
N ASN A 98 7.22 6.03 17.32
CA ASN A 98 8.12 5.18 18.13
C ASN A 98 9.00 4.23 17.28
N PRO A 99 8.52 3.57 16.21
CA PRO A 99 9.37 2.77 15.34
C PRO A 99 10.49 3.57 14.66
N THR A 100 10.29 4.86 14.42
CA THR A 100 11.31 5.71 13.77
C THR A 100 12.55 5.92 14.66
N GLN A 101 12.39 5.75 15.97
CA GLN A 101 13.46 5.93 16.96
C GLN A 101 14.29 4.66 17.15
N ARG A 102 13.90 3.53 16.55
CA ARG A 102 14.61 2.26 16.69
C ARG A 102 15.93 2.25 15.91
N ARG A 103 16.86 1.43 16.37
CA ARG A 103 18.10 1.15 15.63
C ARG A 103 17.77 0.65 14.21
N ASN A 104 18.50 1.14 13.22
CA ASN A 104 18.35 0.81 11.80
C ASN A 104 17.07 1.32 11.11
N SER A 105 16.22 2.14 11.76
CA SER A 105 15.04 2.73 11.13
C SER A 105 15.38 3.54 9.86
N LYS A 106 16.50 4.26 9.86
CA LYS A 106 16.99 4.99 8.68
C LYS A 106 17.33 4.06 7.52
N GLU A 107 17.91 2.91 7.80
CA GLU A 107 18.26 1.91 6.77
C GLU A 107 16.98 1.25 6.21
N ALA A 108 16.03 0.93 7.08
CA ALA A 108 14.73 0.40 6.66
C ALA A 108 13.99 1.40 5.75
N PHE A 109 13.94 2.67 6.14
CA PHE A 109 13.36 3.73 5.31
C PHE A 109 14.08 3.87 3.97
N ARG A 110 15.41 3.85 3.97
CA ARG A 110 16.20 3.90 2.75
C ARG A 110 15.91 2.73 1.83
N GLY A 111 15.77 1.53 2.38
CA GLY A 111 15.34 0.35 1.61
C GLY A 111 13.97 0.59 0.97
N PHE A 112 13.01 1.08 1.74
CA PHE A 112 11.65 1.34 1.28
C PHE A 112 11.59 2.37 0.13
N ILE A 113 12.24 3.53 0.27
CA ILE A 113 12.21 4.57 -0.77
C ILE A 113 13.02 4.22 -2.02
N ASN A 114 13.81 3.15 -1.99
CA ASN A 114 14.58 2.64 -3.12
C ASN A 114 13.96 1.40 -3.79
N LEU A 115 12.72 1.06 -3.47
CA LEU A 115 11.97 -0.01 -4.14
C LEU A 115 11.47 0.44 -5.52
N PHE A 116 12.38 0.55 -6.50
CA PHE A 116 12.04 1.02 -7.85
C PHE A 116 11.86 -0.10 -8.87
N ASP A 117 12.36 -1.30 -8.60
CA ASP A 117 12.23 -2.47 -9.46
C ASP A 117 12.01 -3.71 -8.58
N ASP A 118 10.75 -3.98 -8.28
CA ASP A 118 10.34 -5.07 -7.41
C ASP A 118 9.00 -5.64 -7.91
N TYR A 119 8.37 -6.51 -7.16
CA TYR A 119 7.08 -7.09 -7.54
C TYR A 119 6.00 -6.02 -7.68
N LEU A 120 5.23 -6.12 -8.75
CA LEU A 120 3.94 -5.45 -8.90
C LEU A 120 2.82 -6.42 -8.53
N ALA A 121 1.70 -5.91 -8.02
CA ALA A 121 0.53 -6.73 -7.75
C ALA A 121 0.06 -7.47 -9.02
N THR A 122 0.07 -6.77 -10.16
CA THR A 122 -0.28 -7.32 -11.48
C THR A 122 0.63 -8.43 -11.98
N ASP A 123 1.87 -8.51 -11.50
CA ASP A 123 2.79 -9.61 -11.85
C ASP A 123 2.48 -10.89 -11.04
N LEU A 124 1.67 -10.77 -9.98
CA LEU A 124 1.44 -11.81 -8.99
C LEU A 124 0.01 -12.37 -9.01
N PHE A 125 -1.00 -11.59 -9.45
CA PHE A 125 -2.40 -12.04 -9.41
C PHE A 125 -2.59 -13.40 -10.06
N ASP A 126 -2.11 -13.61 -11.28
CA ASP A 126 -2.30 -14.88 -12.03
C ASP A 126 -1.48 -16.06 -11.46
N LYS A 127 -0.61 -15.80 -10.48
CA LYS A 127 0.19 -16.83 -9.78
C LYS A 127 -0.41 -17.26 -8.45
N VAL A 128 -1.47 -16.58 -8.01
CA VAL A 128 -2.19 -16.87 -6.78
C VAL A 128 -3.44 -17.66 -7.12
N TYR A 129 -3.56 -18.87 -6.56
CA TYR A 129 -4.73 -19.73 -6.78
C TYR A 129 -5.90 -19.39 -5.85
N ALA A 130 -5.61 -18.78 -4.72
CA ALA A 130 -6.61 -18.41 -3.74
C ALA A 130 -7.52 -17.27 -4.23
N PRO A 131 -8.79 -17.26 -3.83
CA PRO A 131 -9.69 -16.14 -4.11
C PRO A 131 -9.21 -14.87 -3.42
N ILE A 132 -9.41 -13.73 -4.09
CA ILE A 132 -8.95 -12.43 -3.63
C ILE A 132 -10.15 -11.49 -3.48
N GLN A 133 -10.23 -10.81 -2.33
CA GLN A 133 -11.07 -9.65 -2.11
C GLN A 133 -10.19 -8.40 -2.12
N LEU A 134 -10.63 -7.37 -2.85
CA LEU A 134 -10.09 -6.02 -2.73
C LEU A 134 -11.03 -5.19 -1.87
N ILE A 135 -10.49 -4.44 -0.91
CA ILE A 135 -11.21 -3.42 -0.14
C ILE A 135 -10.49 -2.10 -0.38
N TRP A 136 -11.25 -1.05 -0.71
CA TRP A 136 -10.68 0.23 -1.08
C TRP A 136 -11.38 1.39 -0.40
N GLY A 137 -10.60 2.36 0.12
CA GLY A 137 -11.15 3.62 0.56
C GLY A 137 -11.51 4.52 -0.64
N GLU A 138 -12.74 5.04 -0.66
CA GLU A 138 -13.23 5.91 -1.76
C GLU A 138 -12.34 7.13 -2.01
N ARG A 139 -11.73 7.66 -0.94
CA ARG A 139 -10.91 8.87 -0.96
C ARG A 139 -9.42 8.58 -0.76
N ASP A 140 -8.97 7.38 -1.10
CA ASP A 140 -7.53 7.10 -1.04
C ASP A 140 -6.75 8.07 -1.93
N PRO A 141 -5.82 8.87 -1.37
CA PRO A 141 -5.09 9.87 -2.13
C PRO A 141 -3.94 9.28 -2.96
N TRP A 142 -3.59 8.02 -2.77
CA TRP A 142 -2.40 7.40 -3.35
C TRP A 142 -2.70 6.27 -4.33
N GLU A 143 -3.73 5.46 -4.02
CA GLU A 143 -4.03 4.25 -4.78
C GLU A 143 -5.38 4.39 -5.48
N SER A 144 -5.40 4.29 -6.79
CA SER A 144 -6.57 4.56 -7.62
C SER A 144 -7.60 3.43 -7.57
N ILE A 145 -8.86 3.75 -7.25
CA ILE A 145 -9.98 2.82 -7.37
C ILE A 145 -10.17 2.34 -8.82
N THR A 146 -9.98 3.23 -9.79
CA THR A 146 -10.11 2.88 -11.22
C THR A 146 -9.13 1.78 -11.61
N GLU A 147 -7.91 1.81 -11.06
CA GLU A 147 -6.95 0.75 -11.29
C GLU A 147 -7.34 -0.54 -10.55
N ALA A 148 -7.83 -0.44 -9.31
CA ALA A 148 -8.34 -1.60 -8.57
C ALA A 148 -9.51 -2.27 -9.30
N GLN A 149 -10.40 -1.48 -9.91
CA GLN A 149 -11.49 -2.00 -10.76
C GLN A 149 -10.93 -2.70 -11.99
N SER A 150 -9.93 -2.12 -12.66
CA SER A 150 -9.26 -2.76 -13.78
C SER A 150 -8.61 -4.10 -13.38
N TRP A 151 -8.04 -4.19 -12.19
CA TRP A 151 -7.50 -5.45 -11.67
C TRP A 151 -8.58 -6.52 -11.54
N LYS A 152 -9.72 -6.13 -10.93
CA LYS A 152 -10.87 -7.03 -10.79
C LYS A 152 -11.39 -7.52 -12.14
N ASP A 153 -11.46 -6.64 -13.14
CA ASP A 153 -12.00 -6.97 -14.46
C ASP A 153 -11.07 -7.88 -15.29
N ASN A 154 -9.76 -7.85 -15.00
CA ASN A 154 -8.75 -8.58 -15.77
C ASN A 154 -8.21 -9.85 -15.09
N HIS A 155 -8.53 -10.10 -13.82
CA HIS A 155 -8.02 -11.27 -13.06
C HIS A 155 -9.18 -12.03 -12.40
N ASN A 156 -9.42 -13.25 -12.88
CA ASN A 156 -10.57 -14.08 -12.48
C ASN A 156 -10.56 -14.50 -11.01
N ASN A 157 -9.41 -14.55 -10.37
CA ASN A 157 -9.28 -14.87 -8.95
C ASN A 157 -9.60 -13.69 -8.02
N ILE A 158 -9.72 -12.48 -8.55
CA ILE A 158 -10.25 -11.33 -7.81
C ILE A 158 -11.78 -11.36 -7.87
N GLN A 159 -12.39 -11.90 -6.82
CA GLN A 159 -13.83 -12.16 -6.80
C GLN A 159 -14.65 -10.90 -6.57
N ARG A 160 -14.13 -9.94 -5.80
CA ARG A 160 -14.87 -8.72 -5.46
C ARG A 160 -13.96 -7.53 -5.17
N LEU A 161 -14.51 -6.35 -5.41
CA LEU A 161 -13.98 -5.06 -4.99
C LEU A 161 -15.07 -4.37 -4.15
N ASP A 162 -14.77 -4.13 -2.90
CA ASP A 162 -15.64 -3.40 -1.98
C ASP A 162 -15.05 -2.01 -1.72
N VAL A 163 -15.86 -0.98 -1.89
CA VAL A 163 -15.44 0.42 -1.70
C VAL A 163 -16.08 0.98 -0.44
N ILE A 164 -15.28 1.43 0.50
CA ILE A 164 -15.73 2.05 1.75
C ILE A 164 -15.80 3.57 1.54
N LYS A 165 -17.03 4.08 1.62
CA LYS A 165 -17.30 5.49 1.40
C LYS A 165 -16.60 6.38 2.42
N GLU A 166 -16.17 7.55 1.96
CA GLU A 166 -15.52 8.59 2.76
C GLU A 166 -14.18 8.15 3.40
N ALA A 167 -13.79 6.89 3.34
CA ALA A 167 -12.51 6.41 3.88
C ALA A 167 -11.36 6.66 2.91
N GLY A 168 -10.17 6.84 3.47
CA GLY A 168 -8.92 6.99 2.72
C GLY A 168 -8.11 5.71 2.65
N HIS A 169 -6.80 5.85 2.82
CA HIS A 169 -5.82 4.76 2.65
C HIS A 169 -5.86 3.68 3.73
N CYS A 170 -6.54 3.94 4.83
CA CYS A 170 -6.66 3.00 5.95
C CYS A 170 -8.12 2.75 6.34
N PRO A 171 -8.99 2.24 5.42
CA PRO A 171 -10.41 2.05 5.70
C PRO A 171 -10.66 1.08 6.86
N HIS A 172 -9.74 0.15 7.09
CA HIS A 172 -9.79 -0.79 8.22
C HIS A 172 -9.63 -0.11 9.59
N ASP A 173 -9.05 1.08 9.62
CA ASP A 173 -8.91 1.90 10.83
C ASP A 173 -9.94 3.04 10.88
N GLU A 174 -10.27 3.64 9.73
CA GLU A 174 -11.30 4.69 9.66
C GLU A 174 -12.72 4.15 9.87
N ASN A 175 -13.02 2.98 9.31
CA ASN A 175 -14.33 2.32 9.34
C ASN A 175 -14.19 0.81 9.68
N PRO A 176 -13.70 0.47 10.89
CA PRO A 176 -13.37 -0.92 11.25
C PRO A 176 -14.56 -1.86 11.23
N GLU A 177 -15.75 -1.39 11.62
CA GLU A 177 -16.96 -2.21 11.64
C GLU A 177 -17.36 -2.66 10.23
N GLU A 178 -17.42 -1.73 9.27
CA GLU A 178 -17.76 -2.03 7.88
C GLU A 178 -16.69 -2.93 7.25
N THR A 179 -15.41 -2.60 7.45
CA THR A 179 -14.29 -3.38 6.92
C THR A 179 -14.30 -4.81 7.45
N ASN A 180 -14.49 -4.99 8.76
CA ASN A 180 -14.54 -6.32 9.39
C ASN A 180 -15.73 -7.14 8.89
N ASN A 181 -16.91 -6.52 8.71
CA ASN A 181 -18.08 -7.21 8.16
C ASN A 181 -17.82 -7.72 6.72
N LEU A 182 -17.16 -6.92 5.88
CA LEU A 182 -16.80 -7.34 4.52
C LEU A 182 -15.79 -8.50 4.54
N ILE A 183 -14.79 -8.46 5.40
CA ILE A 183 -13.81 -9.53 5.58
C ILE A 183 -14.49 -10.82 6.06
N CYS A 184 -15.31 -10.72 7.10
CA CYS A 184 -16.02 -11.89 7.64
C CYS A 184 -16.94 -12.56 6.61
N LYS A 185 -17.64 -11.75 5.82
CA LYS A 185 -18.47 -12.24 4.73
C LYS A 185 -17.65 -12.99 3.69
N PHE A 186 -16.53 -12.42 3.24
CA PHE A 186 -15.64 -13.07 2.28
C PHE A 186 -15.08 -14.41 2.80
N ILE A 187 -14.66 -14.46 4.07
CA ILE A 187 -14.18 -15.71 4.69
C ILE A 187 -15.28 -16.80 4.73
N GLN A 188 -16.54 -16.40 4.91
CA GLN A 188 -17.65 -17.37 4.92
C GLN A 188 -17.96 -17.89 3.50
N GLU A 189 -17.82 -17.05 2.48
CA GLU A 189 -18.06 -17.38 1.08
C GLU A 189 -16.95 -18.24 0.45
N THR A 190 -15.75 -18.25 1.05
CA THR A 190 -14.55 -18.94 0.52
C THR A 190 -14.18 -20.21 1.27
N LYS A 191 -14.98 -20.61 2.26
CA LYS A 191 -14.85 -21.90 2.95
C LYS A 191 -15.52 -23.00 2.13
#